data_b191054c5278402d393aa83c647e2d5c
#
_entry.id   b191054c5278402d393aa83c647e2d5c
#
_cell.length_a   1.000
_cell.length_b   1.000
_cell.length_c   1.000
_cell.angle_alpha   90.00
_cell.angle_beta   90.00
_cell.angle_gamma   90.00
#
_symmetry.space_group_name_H-M   'P 1'
#
loop_
_entity.id
_entity.type
_entity.pdbx_description
1 polymer ?
#
loop_
_entity_poly.entity_id
_entity_poly.type
_entity_poly.pdbx_seq_one_letter_code
_entity_poly.pdbx_strand_id
1 'polypeptide(L)'
;MFIDNVDPSLGFDKTHLDIRLDSENKDKVYQFIADLYDEYLGGDDPVFVTDMFNVGLDEYNSNYKEDMTQYTKYVMELVHDRYGKTPMAWASMGCLDSTQTTLPDYPVMDAWANYAINLKSLFAQGYHLVNATNKYGYVVPGGNNGYPDFPKEEEIYYNMSAGKFIDKNNAGVTVAEGHPQIAGGSATLWNDRGIFNGISVYDVFARTKSIIPLYAQAYWYGQDEDLSYEEFKAEQEILGDGPQVESSHRIESADSMIYSFDMNEAKNEEGDSFEISDHSGNGYDARVVQGELSSGTQDRQLVLENDGYIEMRHRSLGWPYTVAFELKINESSDDEIVLFEEQMPREECNETITTGYETRKIYMKRTDGGYQLMFDRDNYHFEKRLCV
;
A
#
# COMPACT_ATOMS: atom_id res chain seq x y z
N MET A 1 14.54 15.01 5.72
CA MET A 1 15.47 13.88 5.68
C MET A 1 16.54 14.03 4.59
N PHE A 2 16.21 14.10 3.30
CA PHE A 2 17.22 14.28 2.25
C PHE A 2 17.87 15.67 2.32
N ILE A 3 17.06 16.72 2.36
CA ILE A 3 17.52 18.11 2.46
C ILE A 3 18.32 18.36 3.75
N ASP A 4 17.87 17.83 4.88
CA ASP A 4 18.59 17.97 6.17
C ASP A 4 19.98 17.33 6.14
N ASN A 5 20.19 16.31 5.35
CA ASN A 5 21.48 15.63 5.21
C ASN A 5 22.42 16.31 4.21
N VAL A 6 21.87 17.07 3.25
CA VAL A 6 22.65 17.78 2.22
C VAL A 6 22.94 19.20 2.67
N ASP A 7 21.92 19.99 2.94
CA ASP A 7 22.04 21.35 3.48
C ASP A 7 20.77 21.73 4.26
N PRO A 8 20.79 21.70 5.60
CA PRO A 8 19.64 22.02 6.43
C PRO A 8 19.10 23.45 6.22
N SER A 9 19.89 24.36 5.64
CA SER A 9 19.45 25.72 5.38
C SER A 9 18.44 25.83 4.22
N LEU A 10 18.31 24.76 3.42
CA LEU A 10 17.37 24.70 2.30
C LEU A 10 15.96 24.26 2.71
N GLY A 11 15.80 23.73 3.92
CA GLY A 11 14.49 23.28 4.45
C GLY A 11 13.84 24.31 5.37
N PHE A 12 12.50 24.32 5.43
CA PHE A 12 11.76 25.23 6.32
C PHE A 12 11.85 24.84 7.79
N ASP A 13 11.59 23.59 8.07
CA ASP A 13 11.69 23.02 9.40
C ASP A 13 11.90 21.49 9.34
N LYS A 14 12.05 20.90 10.53
CA LYS A 14 12.31 19.45 10.64
C LYS A 14 11.07 18.58 10.47
N THR A 15 9.88 19.19 10.46
CA THR A 15 8.60 18.46 10.42
C THR A 15 7.97 18.48 9.04
N HIS A 16 8.23 19.53 8.26
CA HIS A 16 7.80 19.68 6.88
C HIS A 16 9.03 19.68 5.98
N LEU A 17 9.10 18.74 5.07
CA LEU A 17 10.21 18.58 4.11
C LEU A 17 10.19 19.67 3.01
N ASP A 18 9.50 20.77 3.25
CA ASP A 18 9.36 21.86 2.30
C ASP A 18 10.68 22.62 2.13
N ILE A 19 11.03 22.88 0.89
CA ILE A 19 12.17 23.72 0.54
C ILE A 19 11.88 25.19 0.82
N ARG A 20 12.89 25.94 1.23
CA ARG A 20 12.75 27.37 1.51
C ARG A 20 12.81 28.19 0.23
N LEU A 21 11.68 28.72 -0.18
CA LEU A 21 11.54 29.57 -1.37
C LEU A 21 11.58 31.08 -1.05
N ASP A 22 11.81 31.46 0.22
CA ASP A 22 11.94 32.87 0.58
C ASP A 22 13.11 33.55 -0.14
N SER A 23 13.05 34.88 -0.26
CA SER A 23 13.98 35.68 -1.04
C SER A 23 15.45 35.54 -0.65
N GLU A 24 15.73 35.12 0.57
CA GLU A 24 17.10 34.93 1.07
C GLU A 24 17.76 33.64 0.55
N ASN A 25 16.95 32.58 0.34
CA ASN A 25 17.44 31.25 0.06
C ASN A 25 17.07 30.72 -1.32
N LYS A 26 16.12 31.37 -2.02
CA LYS A 26 15.58 30.86 -3.29
C LYS A 26 16.65 30.53 -4.34
N ASP A 27 17.66 31.38 -4.47
CA ASP A 27 18.71 31.18 -5.49
C ASP A 27 19.53 29.92 -5.22
N LYS A 28 19.77 29.60 -3.94
CA LYS A 28 20.44 28.36 -3.53
C LYS A 28 19.56 27.13 -3.81
N VAL A 29 18.26 27.24 -3.51
CA VAL A 29 17.28 26.19 -3.78
C VAL A 29 17.18 25.93 -5.28
N TYR A 30 17.08 26.97 -6.08
CA TYR A 30 17.00 26.87 -7.54
C TYR A 30 18.25 26.20 -8.12
N GLN A 31 19.44 26.59 -7.66
CA GLN A 31 20.67 25.95 -8.06
C GLN A 31 20.74 24.47 -7.64
N PHE A 32 20.38 24.17 -6.39
CA PHE A 32 20.34 22.80 -5.89
C PHE A 32 19.43 21.89 -6.72
N ILE A 33 18.21 22.38 -7.05
CA ILE A 33 17.27 21.62 -7.87
C ILE A 33 17.79 21.47 -9.31
N ALA A 34 18.42 22.52 -9.87
CA ALA A 34 19.03 22.41 -11.20
C ALA A 34 20.14 21.38 -11.23
N ASP A 35 21.01 21.35 -10.21
CA ASP A 35 22.09 20.39 -10.11
C ASP A 35 21.57 18.96 -9.94
N LEU A 36 20.52 18.79 -9.12
CA LEU A 36 19.86 17.51 -8.95
C LEU A 36 19.23 17.02 -10.28
N TYR A 37 18.54 17.90 -10.99
CA TYR A 37 17.93 17.54 -12.28
C TYR A 37 18.99 17.25 -13.34
N ASP A 38 20.12 17.95 -13.34
CA ASP A 38 21.24 17.63 -14.22
C ASP A 38 21.79 16.22 -13.99
N GLU A 39 21.87 15.79 -12.73
CA GLU A 39 22.34 14.44 -12.40
C GLU A 39 21.43 13.36 -12.96
N TYR A 40 20.09 13.56 -12.92
CA TYR A 40 19.12 12.53 -13.30
C TYR A 40 18.55 12.65 -14.70
N LEU A 41 18.47 13.86 -15.24
CA LEU A 41 17.86 14.14 -16.56
C LEU A 41 18.89 14.55 -17.62
N GLY A 42 20.09 14.94 -17.19
CA GLY A 42 21.14 15.46 -18.07
C GLY A 42 22.05 14.39 -18.66
N GLY A 43 22.95 14.85 -19.54
CA GLY A 43 23.98 13.99 -20.19
C GLY A 43 23.44 13.15 -21.34
N ASP A 44 24.34 12.28 -21.85
CA ASP A 44 24.03 11.41 -22.99
C ASP A 44 23.29 10.13 -22.61
N ASP A 45 23.32 9.77 -21.30
CA ASP A 45 22.68 8.56 -20.75
C ASP A 45 21.94 8.92 -19.43
N PRO A 46 20.82 9.65 -19.51
CA PRO A 46 20.09 10.09 -18.33
C PRO A 46 19.43 8.93 -17.61
N VAL A 47 19.32 9.02 -16.28
CA VAL A 47 18.62 8.01 -15.45
C VAL A 47 17.15 7.94 -15.84
N PHE A 48 16.49 9.07 -16.03
CA PHE A 48 15.09 9.12 -16.47
C PHE A 48 15.00 9.36 -17.98
N VAL A 49 14.65 8.30 -18.71
CA VAL A 49 14.53 8.29 -20.18
C VAL A 49 13.12 8.60 -20.68
N THR A 50 12.14 8.75 -19.77
CA THR A 50 10.73 9.03 -20.13
C THR A 50 10.55 10.43 -20.73
N ASP A 51 9.52 10.61 -21.56
CA ASP A 51 9.18 11.91 -22.16
C ASP A 51 8.55 12.88 -21.15
N MET A 52 8.04 12.38 -20.02
CA MET A 52 7.44 13.18 -18.96
C MET A 52 8.25 13.04 -17.66
N PHE A 53 8.29 14.13 -16.88
CA PHE A 53 8.94 14.15 -15.57
C PHE A 53 8.09 14.91 -14.57
N ASN A 54 7.74 14.24 -13.43
CA ASN A 54 6.94 14.85 -12.37
C ASN A 54 7.82 15.69 -11.45
N VAL A 55 7.51 16.97 -11.36
CA VAL A 55 8.23 17.96 -10.55
C VAL A 55 7.65 18.16 -9.14
N GLY A 56 6.63 17.40 -8.76
CA GLY A 56 5.97 17.47 -7.46
C GLY A 56 4.98 18.64 -7.37
N LEU A 57 5.20 19.55 -6.42
CA LEU A 57 4.50 20.84 -6.22
C LEU A 57 3.18 20.76 -5.42
N ASP A 58 2.93 19.67 -4.72
CA ASP A 58 1.76 19.51 -3.87
C ASP A 58 1.98 20.10 -2.46
N GLU A 59 0.88 20.56 -1.85
CA GLU A 59 0.72 20.92 -0.43
C GLU A 59 1.77 21.88 0.17
N TYR A 60 2.30 22.79 -0.61
CA TYR A 60 3.25 23.77 -0.12
C TYR A 60 2.58 24.82 0.81
N ASN A 61 3.35 25.41 1.72
CA ASN A 61 2.87 26.41 2.67
C ASN A 61 2.24 27.63 1.98
N SER A 62 0.96 27.86 2.19
CA SER A 62 0.17 28.91 1.53
C SER A 62 0.63 30.34 1.83
N ASN A 63 1.43 30.56 2.88
CA ASN A 63 2.02 31.87 3.16
C ASN A 63 3.05 32.31 2.13
N TYR A 64 3.57 31.38 1.34
CA TYR A 64 4.61 31.59 0.31
C TYR A 64 4.08 31.34 -1.10
N LYS A 65 2.80 31.58 -1.34
CA LYS A 65 2.12 31.31 -2.59
C LYS A 65 2.79 31.96 -3.80
N GLU A 66 3.25 33.21 -3.67
CA GLU A 66 3.91 33.92 -4.77
C GLU A 66 5.28 33.31 -5.10
N ASP A 67 6.08 33.02 -4.08
CA ASP A 67 7.39 32.38 -4.25
C ASP A 67 7.23 30.99 -4.87
N MET A 68 6.24 30.23 -4.42
CA MET A 68 5.93 28.91 -4.96
C MET A 68 5.47 28.98 -6.43
N THR A 69 4.74 30.01 -6.83
CA THR A 69 4.38 30.22 -8.22
C THR A 69 5.59 30.48 -9.11
N GLN A 70 6.54 31.29 -8.63
CA GLN A 70 7.78 31.55 -9.35
C GLN A 70 8.63 30.27 -9.46
N TYR A 71 8.71 29.50 -8.38
CA TYR A 71 9.41 28.22 -8.39
C TYR A 71 8.75 27.21 -9.33
N THR A 72 7.43 27.09 -9.29
CA THR A 72 6.66 26.23 -10.21
C THR A 72 7.00 26.54 -11.67
N LYS A 73 6.97 27.82 -12.02
CA LYS A 73 7.35 28.26 -13.38
C LYS A 73 8.78 27.86 -13.71
N TYR A 74 9.71 28.13 -12.80
CA TYR A 74 11.12 27.80 -12.98
C TYR A 74 11.36 26.32 -13.25
N VAL A 75 10.81 25.42 -12.42
CA VAL A 75 11.05 23.97 -12.59
C VAL A 75 10.37 23.41 -13.83
N MET A 76 9.21 23.95 -14.23
CA MET A 76 8.53 23.55 -15.46
C MET A 76 9.34 23.98 -16.69
N GLU A 77 9.81 25.23 -16.73
CA GLU A 77 10.67 25.73 -17.80
C GLU A 77 12.01 24.98 -17.82
N LEU A 78 12.61 24.71 -16.68
CA LEU A 78 13.85 23.94 -16.59
C LEU A 78 13.71 22.54 -17.20
N VAL A 79 12.65 21.82 -16.87
CA VAL A 79 12.39 20.46 -17.38
C VAL A 79 12.11 20.49 -18.88
N HIS A 80 11.30 21.45 -19.33
CA HIS A 80 10.93 21.57 -20.74
C HIS A 80 12.09 22.08 -21.61
N ASP A 81 12.68 23.20 -21.24
CA ASP A 81 13.62 23.91 -22.15
C ASP A 81 15.01 23.29 -22.13
N ARG A 82 15.45 22.77 -20.97
CA ARG A 82 16.80 22.21 -20.82
C ARG A 82 16.89 20.75 -21.17
N TYR A 83 15.86 19.95 -20.79
CA TYR A 83 15.89 18.50 -20.95
C TYR A 83 14.92 17.99 -22.02
N GLY A 84 14.13 18.85 -22.64
CA GLY A 84 13.20 18.49 -23.70
C GLY A 84 12.06 17.58 -23.27
N LYS A 85 11.72 17.58 -21.96
CA LYS A 85 10.69 16.72 -21.39
C LYS A 85 9.44 17.52 -21.07
N THR A 86 8.29 16.86 -21.07
CA THR A 86 7.03 17.45 -20.60
C THR A 86 6.98 17.42 -19.07
N PRO A 87 6.95 18.58 -18.39
CA PRO A 87 6.79 18.60 -16.95
C PRO A 87 5.39 18.15 -16.55
N MET A 88 5.31 17.35 -15.51
CA MET A 88 4.09 16.91 -14.86
C MET A 88 4.09 17.41 -13.42
N ALA A 89 2.95 17.80 -12.87
CA ALA A 89 2.88 18.31 -11.52
C ALA A 89 1.56 17.92 -10.83
N TRP A 90 1.61 17.72 -9.51
CA TRP A 90 0.41 17.64 -8.72
C TRP A 90 -0.31 18.98 -8.73
N ALA A 91 -1.57 19.00 -9.12
CA ALA A 91 -2.39 20.19 -9.04
C ALA A 91 -2.64 20.53 -7.57
N SER A 92 -1.86 21.48 -7.09
CA SER A 92 -1.62 21.74 -5.68
C SER A 92 -2.68 22.66 -5.07
N MET A 93 -2.87 22.51 -3.75
CA MET A 93 -3.66 23.44 -2.94
C MET A 93 -3.01 24.82 -2.92
N GLY A 94 -3.54 25.74 -3.71
CA GLY A 94 -3.22 27.16 -3.61
C GLY A 94 -2.04 27.67 -4.45
N CYS A 95 -1.22 26.81 -5.04
CA CYS A 95 -0.08 27.26 -5.86
C CYS A 95 -0.43 27.41 -7.34
N LEU A 96 -1.37 26.59 -7.80
CA LEU A 96 -1.89 26.62 -9.17
C LEU A 96 -3.31 27.16 -9.19
N ASP A 97 -3.50 28.30 -8.54
CA ASP A 97 -4.78 28.99 -8.55
C ASP A 97 -5.07 29.53 -9.96
N SER A 98 -6.31 29.37 -10.35
CA SER A 98 -6.89 29.76 -11.63
C SER A 98 -6.65 31.19 -12.09
N THR A 99 -6.16 32.05 -11.23
CA THR A 99 -5.85 33.44 -11.54
C THR A 99 -4.42 33.66 -12.01
N GLN A 100 -3.59 32.65 -12.00
CA GLN A 100 -2.17 32.77 -12.36
C GLN A 100 -1.96 32.42 -13.84
N THR A 101 -2.18 33.39 -14.69
CA THR A 101 -1.98 33.33 -16.14
C THR A 101 -0.52 33.29 -16.57
N THR A 102 0.42 33.13 -15.64
CA THR A 102 1.87 33.22 -15.91
C THR A 102 2.57 31.89 -16.04
N LEU A 103 1.86 30.78 -15.77
CA LEU A 103 2.42 29.46 -15.98
C LEU A 103 2.38 29.05 -17.45
N PRO A 104 3.36 28.27 -17.91
CA PRO A 104 3.31 27.68 -19.26
C PRO A 104 2.06 26.81 -19.45
N ASP A 105 1.59 26.63 -20.66
CA ASP A 105 0.39 25.85 -21.01
C ASP A 105 0.66 24.39 -21.41
N TYR A 106 1.93 23.98 -21.47
CA TYR A 106 2.33 22.63 -21.88
C TYR A 106 2.38 21.59 -20.75
N PRO A 107 2.39 21.90 -19.43
CA PRO A 107 2.47 20.89 -18.39
C PRO A 107 1.24 20.00 -18.33
N VAL A 108 1.46 18.78 -17.84
CA VAL A 108 0.40 17.83 -17.46
C VAL A 108 0.14 17.96 -15.97
N MET A 109 -1.13 18.09 -15.58
CA MET A 109 -1.52 18.30 -14.19
C MET A 109 -2.22 17.07 -13.61
N ASP A 110 -1.66 16.50 -12.54
CA ASP A 110 -2.33 15.49 -11.72
C ASP A 110 -3.43 16.12 -10.88
N ALA A 111 -4.68 15.91 -11.26
CA ALA A 111 -5.84 16.47 -10.59
C ALA A 111 -6.33 15.53 -9.49
N TRP A 112 -5.83 15.69 -8.27
CA TRP A 112 -6.08 14.79 -7.15
C TRP A 112 -7.25 15.21 -6.23
N ALA A 113 -7.51 16.50 -6.05
CA ALA A 113 -8.53 16.99 -5.12
C ALA A 113 -9.30 18.19 -5.67
N ASN A 114 -10.54 17.98 -6.08
CA ASN A 114 -11.39 19.04 -6.65
C ASN A 114 -11.69 20.20 -5.70
N TYR A 115 -11.68 19.94 -4.38
CA TYR A 115 -11.89 20.98 -3.38
C TYR A 115 -10.69 21.92 -3.24
N ALA A 116 -9.53 21.48 -3.70
CA ALA A 116 -8.27 22.19 -3.56
C ALA A 116 -7.87 22.98 -4.80
N ILE A 117 -8.44 22.63 -5.95
CA ILE A 117 -8.12 23.21 -7.23
C ILE A 117 -9.37 23.54 -8.03
N ASN A 118 -9.29 24.53 -8.90
CA ASN A 118 -10.36 24.85 -9.82
C ASN A 118 -10.15 24.13 -11.15
N LEU A 119 -10.63 22.89 -11.27
CA LEU A 119 -10.51 22.08 -12.47
C LEU A 119 -11.03 22.78 -13.73
N LYS A 120 -12.17 23.47 -13.61
CA LYS A 120 -12.76 24.21 -14.76
C LYS A 120 -11.80 25.27 -15.28
N SER A 121 -11.06 25.88 -14.38
CA SER A 121 -10.07 26.88 -14.74
C SER A 121 -8.83 26.24 -15.38
N LEU A 122 -8.35 25.12 -14.89
CA LEU A 122 -7.24 24.38 -15.52
C LEU A 122 -7.61 23.96 -16.96
N PHE A 123 -8.84 23.45 -17.15
CA PHE A 123 -9.34 23.17 -18.51
C PHE A 123 -9.38 24.41 -19.39
N ALA A 124 -9.88 25.53 -18.87
CA ALA A 124 -9.97 26.79 -19.63
C ALA A 124 -8.60 27.37 -20.01
N GLN A 125 -7.57 27.06 -19.24
CA GLN A 125 -6.19 27.45 -19.49
C GLN A 125 -5.44 26.52 -20.48
N GLY A 126 -6.07 25.42 -20.90
CA GLY A 126 -5.51 24.53 -21.91
C GLY A 126 -4.69 23.36 -21.35
N TYR A 127 -4.57 23.21 -20.03
CA TYR A 127 -3.79 22.12 -19.43
C TYR A 127 -4.33 20.74 -19.77
N HIS A 128 -3.42 19.79 -19.95
CA HIS A 128 -3.74 18.38 -19.97
C HIS A 128 -3.82 17.86 -18.54
N LEU A 129 -4.85 17.08 -18.24
CA LEU A 129 -5.14 16.60 -16.88
C LEU A 129 -5.06 15.09 -16.81
N VAL A 130 -4.39 14.60 -15.78
CA VAL A 130 -4.48 13.22 -15.33
C VAL A 130 -5.48 13.17 -14.18
N ASN A 131 -6.44 12.26 -14.26
CA ASN A 131 -7.40 12.06 -13.21
C ASN A 131 -6.78 11.23 -12.07
N ALA A 132 -6.33 11.90 -11.04
CA ALA A 132 -5.83 11.31 -9.79
C ALA A 132 -6.86 11.46 -8.66
N THR A 133 -8.14 11.42 -8.99
CA THR A 133 -9.26 11.62 -8.06
C THR A 133 -9.11 10.85 -6.76
N ASN A 134 -9.05 11.57 -5.66
CA ASN A 134 -8.74 11.00 -4.35
C ASN A 134 -9.84 10.11 -3.75
N LYS A 135 -11.07 10.19 -4.23
CA LYS A 135 -12.17 9.35 -3.74
C LYS A 135 -12.01 7.88 -4.14
N TYR A 136 -11.65 7.64 -5.40
CA TYR A 136 -11.57 6.30 -5.96
C TYR A 136 -10.13 5.90 -6.32
N GLY A 137 -9.26 6.87 -6.53
CA GLY A 137 -7.86 6.66 -6.90
C GLY A 137 -6.90 6.46 -5.73
N TYR A 138 -7.35 6.71 -4.48
CA TYR A 138 -6.49 6.62 -3.30
C TYR A 138 -6.74 5.34 -2.51
N VAL A 139 -5.64 4.65 -2.19
CA VAL A 139 -5.58 3.59 -1.19
C VAL A 139 -4.62 4.05 -0.10
N VAL A 140 -5.10 4.12 1.14
CA VAL A 140 -4.31 4.59 2.28
C VAL A 140 -4.30 3.50 3.33
N PRO A 141 -3.24 2.70 3.43
CA PRO A 141 -3.12 1.66 4.43
C PRO A 141 -3.38 2.20 5.84
N GLY A 142 -4.28 1.53 6.58
CA GLY A 142 -4.77 2.01 7.87
C GLY A 142 -5.98 2.95 7.83
N GLY A 143 -6.48 3.32 6.65
CA GLY A 143 -7.74 4.07 6.49
C GLY A 143 -7.72 5.49 7.06
N ASN A 144 -6.64 6.22 6.86
CA ASN A 144 -6.45 7.53 7.45
C ASN A 144 -7.15 8.66 6.68
N ASN A 145 -7.52 9.73 7.39
CA ASN A 145 -8.16 10.94 6.85
C ASN A 145 -9.44 10.68 6.02
N GLY A 146 -10.13 9.55 6.27
CA GLY A 146 -11.34 9.18 5.54
C GLY A 146 -11.09 8.55 4.18
N TYR A 147 -9.85 8.19 3.88
CA TYR A 147 -9.50 7.38 2.71
C TYR A 147 -9.65 5.89 2.99
N PRO A 148 -9.91 5.07 1.97
CA PRO A 148 -10.08 3.63 2.18
C PRO A 148 -8.73 2.94 2.44
N ASP A 149 -8.73 2.00 3.38
CA ASP A 149 -7.61 1.05 3.59
C ASP A 149 -7.56 0.03 2.44
N PHE A 150 -8.74 -0.51 2.08
CA PHE A 150 -8.93 -1.33 0.90
C PHE A 150 -9.86 -0.62 -0.08
N PRO A 151 -9.61 -0.74 -1.40
CA PRO A 151 -10.47 -0.12 -2.40
C PRO A 151 -11.87 -0.73 -2.37
N LYS A 152 -12.85 0.10 -2.69
CA LYS A 152 -14.24 -0.35 -2.89
C LYS A 152 -14.45 -0.65 -4.36
N GLU A 153 -14.05 -1.85 -4.75
CA GLU A 153 -13.92 -2.27 -6.14
C GLU A 153 -15.21 -2.04 -6.97
N GLU A 154 -16.35 -2.46 -6.46
CA GLU A 154 -17.64 -2.29 -7.15
C GLU A 154 -18.01 -0.81 -7.32
N GLU A 155 -17.78 0.03 -6.30
CA GLU A 155 -18.00 1.48 -6.42
C GLU A 155 -17.07 2.10 -7.48
N ILE A 156 -15.83 1.65 -7.56
CA ILE A 156 -14.85 2.09 -8.56
C ILE A 156 -15.32 1.69 -9.94
N TYR A 157 -15.72 0.43 -10.12
CA TYR A 157 -16.17 -0.11 -11.39
C TYR A 157 -17.30 0.71 -12.02
N TYR A 158 -18.34 1.02 -11.24
CA TYR A 158 -19.50 1.75 -11.75
C TYR A 158 -19.35 3.27 -11.78
N ASN A 159 -18.37 3.84 -11.08
CA ASN A 159 -18.35 5.30 -10.93
C ASN A 159 -17.08 5.98 -11.46
N MET A 160 -16.04 5.23 -11.80
CA MET A 160 -14.76 5.82 -12.21
C MET A 160 -14.57 5.77 -13.72
N SER A 161 -14.12 6.88 -14.29
CA SER A 161 -13.56 6.95 -15.64
C SER A 161 -12.55 8.08 -15.73
N ALA A 162 -11.77 8.12 -16.81
CA ALA A 162 -10.76 9.16 -17.02
C ALA A 162 -11.35 10.59 -16.98
N GLY A 163 -12.60 10.76 -17.39
CA GLY A 163 -13.31 12.05 -17.41
C GLY A 163 -14.05 12.41 -16.12
N LYS A 164 -14.14 11.52 -15.12
CA LYS A 164 -14.91 11.76 -13.87
C LYS A 164 -13.99 12.14 -12.71
N PHE A 165 -13.84 13.43 -12.47
CA PHE A 165 -13.06 13.98 -11.36
C PHE A 165 -13.94 14.17 -10.13
N ILE A 166 -13.83 13.30 -9.13
CA ILE A 166 -14.66 13.31 -7.92
C ILE A 166 -13.75 13.25 -6.69
N ASP A 167 -13.87 14.24 -5.81
CA ASP A 167 -13.13 14.24 -4.54
C ASP A 167 -13.84 13.44 -3.43
N LYS A 168 -13.17 13.27 -2.30
CA LYS A 168 -13.70 12.55 -1.14
C LYS A 168 -14.98 13.17 -0.55
N ASN A 169 -15.28 14.42 -0.85
CA ASN A 169 -16.49 15.13 -0.40
C ASN A 169 -17.64 15.01 -1.41
N ASN A 170 -17.49 14.19 -2.44
CA ASN A 170 -18.42 14.00 -3.55
C ASN A 170 -18.62 15.25 -4.43
N ALA A 171 -17.79 16.26 -4.33
CA ALA A 171 -17.71 17.30 -5.33
C ALA A 171 -17.12 16.73 -6.61
N GLY A 172 -17.65 17.08 -7.75
CA GLY A 172 -17.23 16.46 -9.02
C GLY A 172 -17.27 17.38 -10.21
N VAL A 173 -16.41 17.07 -11.19
CA VAL A 173 -16.45 17.61 -12.53
C VAL A 173 -16.41 16.43 -13.49
N THR A 174 -17.36 16.35 -14.41
CA THR A 174 -17.38 15.34 -15.46
C THR A 174 -17.07 15.99 -16.78
N VAL A 175 -16.15 15.41 -17.50
CA VAL A 175 -15.74 15.78 -18.85
C VAL A 175 -16.06 14.62 -19.79
N ALA A 176 -16.41 14.90 -21.02
CA ALA A 176 -16.69 13.85 -21.99
C ALA A 176 -15.49 12.92 -22.16
N GLU A 177 -15.75 11.64 -22.26
CA GLU A 177 -14.71 10.64 -22.54
C GLU A 177 -14.05 10.94 -23.90
N GLY A 178 -12.75 10.68 -23.97
CA GLY A 178 -11.96 11.02 -25.17
C GLY A 178 -11.71 12.51 -25.36
N HIS A 179 -12.01 13.35 -24.37
CA HIS A 179 -11.65 14.78 -24.46
C HIS A 179 -10.14 14.96 -24.59
N PRO A 180 -9.64 15.75 -25.55
CA PRO A 180 -8.21 15.82 -25.86
C PRO A 180 -7.32 16.33 -24.71
N GLN A 181 -7.88 17.06 -23.75
CA GLN A 181 -7.16 17.51 -22.56
C GLN A 181 -7.11 16.46 -21.43
N ILE A 182 -7.75 15.30 -21.59
CA ILE A 182 -7.62 14.20 -20.64
C ILE A 182 -6.45 13.34 -21.08
N ALA A 183 -5.35 13.39 -20.32
CA ALA A 183 -4.15 12.61 -20.57
C ALA A 183 -4.27 11.16 -20.05
N GLY A 184 -5.20 10.88 -19.13
CA GLY A 184 -5.41 9.58 -18.54
C GLY A 184 -5.84 9.65 -17.10
N GLY A 185 -5.53 8.60 -16.34
CA GLY A 185 -5.79 8.54 -14.90
C GLY A 185 -4.64 7.89 -14.14
N SER A 186 -4.59 8.15 -12.85
CA SER A 186 -3.62 7.57 -11.96
C SER A 186 -4.27 7.09 -10.65
N ALA A 187 -3.72 6.03 -10.09
CA ALA A 187 -4.07 5.52 -8.78
C ALA A 187 -2.86 5.56 -7.87
N THR A 188 -3.10 5.85 -6.60
CA THR A 188 -2.01 6.05 -5.65
C THR A 188 -2.21 5.20 -4.40
N LEU A 189 -1.11 4.67 -3.90
CA LEU A 189 -1.04 4.04 -2.59
C LEU A 189 -0.15 4.91 -1.70
N TRP A 190 -0.76 5.51 -0.67
CA TRP A 190 -0.09 6.44 0.22
C TRP A 190 0.22 5.80 1.57
N ASN A 191 1.50 5.63 1.86
CA ASN A 191 2.01 5.12 3.14
C ASN A 191 2.45 6.24 4.10
N ASP A 192 1.88 7.42 3.98
CA ASP A 192 2.24 8.63 4.70
C ASP A 192 1.91 8.60 6.20
N ARG A 193 1.11 7.65 6.65
CA ARG A 193 0.91 7.48 8.10
C ARG A 193 1.29 6.11 8.59
N GLY A 194 2.38 6.18 9.27
CA GLY A 194 2.83 5.44 10.40
C GLY A 194 2.07 4.19 10.79
N ILE A 195 2.11 3.26 9.94
CA ILE A 195 2.32 1.94 10.44
C ILE A 195 3.74 2.02 10.95
N PHE A 196 3.90 2.21 12.26
CA PHE A 196 5.20 2.45 12.89
C PHE A 196 6.26 1.41 12.51
N ASN A 197 5.82 0.28 12.00
CA ASN A 197 6.63 -0.86 11.65
C ASN A 197 6.59 -1.21 10.15
N GLY A 198 5.96 -0.38 9.32
CA GLY A 198 5.81 -0.62 7.89
C GLY A 198 4.66 -1.58 7.54
N ILE A 199 4.47 -1.81 6.26
CA ILE A 199 3.59 -2.85 5.72
C ILE A 199 4.40 -3.73 4.77
N SER A 200 3.99 -4.99 4.61
CA SER A 200 4.65 -5.91 3.72
C SER A 200 4.35 -5.59 2.25
N VAL A 201 5.21 -6.07 1.36
CA VAL A 201 4.92 -6.04 -0.09
C VAL A 201 3.65 -6.80 -0.42
N TYR A 202 3.31 -7.84 0.34
CA TYR A 202 2.08 -8.62 0.19
C TYR A 202 0.84 -7.83 0.59
N ASP A 203 0.94 -7.00 1.62
CA ASP A 203 -0.12 -6.11 2.04
C ASP A 203 -0.38 -5.02 0.99
N VAL A 204 0.68 -4.48 0.41
CA VAL A 204 0.58 -3.56 -0.74
C VAL A 204 -0.08 -4.27 -1.91
N PHE A 205 0.37 -5.47 -2.25
CA PHE A 205 -0.18 -6.25 -3.34
C PHE A 205 -1.65 -6.61 -3.10
N ALA A 206 -2.02 -7.06 -1.91
CA ALA A 206 -3.41 -7.37 -1.55
C ALA A 206 -4.36 -6.18 -1.74
N ARG A 207 -3.86 -4.96 -1.60
CA ARG A 207 -4.63 -3.72 -1.82
C ARG A 207 -4.68 -3.28 -3.27
N THR A 208 -3.70 -3.64 -4.07
CA THR A 208 -3.53 -3.09 -5.43
C THR A 208 -3.88 -4.07 -6.54
N LYS A 209 -3.76 -5.38 -6.31
CA LYS A 209 -3.93 -6.38 -7.36
C LYS A 209 -5.30 -6.33 -8.06
N SER A 210 -6.35 -6.11 -7.31
CA SER A 210 -7.73 -6.07 -7.84
C SER A 210 -8.05 -4.75 -8.51
N ILE A 211 -7.42 -3.65 -8.08
CA ILE A 211 -7.71 -2.33 -8.62
C ILE A 211 -6.91 -1.99 -9.87
N ILE A 212 -5.77 -2.64 -10.11
CA ILE A 212 -5.00 -2.40 -11.34
C ILE A 212 -5.83 -2.70 -12.59
N PRO A 213 -6.48 -3.87 -12.74
CA PRO A 213 -7.38 -4.12 -13.88
C PRO A 213 -8.58 -3.20 -13.92
N LEU A 214 -9.15 -2.83 -12.76
CA LEU A 214 -10.27 -1.87 -12.68
C LEU A 214 -9.89 -0.51 -13.24
N TYR A 215 -8.70 0.01 -12.87
CA TYR A 215 -8.22 1.28 -13.39
C TYR A 215 -7.84 1.19 -14.86
N ALA A 216 -7.26 0.07 -15.29
CA ALA A 216 -6.99 -0.15 -16.71
C ALA A 216 -8.30 -0.09 -17.53
N GLN A 217 -9.35 -0.76 -17.07
CA GLN A 217 -10.68 -0.68 -17.68
C GLN A 217 -11.22 0.76 -17.67
N ALA A 218 -11.28 1.39 -16.50
CA ALA A 218 -11.88 2.70 -16.30
C ALA A 218 -11.18 3.82 -17.09
N TYR A 219 -9.86 3.74 -17.20
CA TYR A 219 -9.08 4.79 -17.87
C TYR A 219 -8.89 4.57 -19.36
N TRP A 220 -8.94 3.32 -19.82
CA TRP A 220 -8.75 2.98 -21.22
C TRP A 220 -10.04 2.90 -22.01
N TYR A 221 -11.07 2.26 -21.45
CA TYR A 221 -12.36 2.06 -22.10
C TYR A 221 -13.47 2.97 -21.55
N GLY A 222 -13.30 3.47 -20.33
CA GLY A 222 -14.39 4.08 -19.60
C GLY A 222 -15.31 3.03 -18.97
N GLN A 223 -16.59 3.37 -18.79
CA GLN A 223 -17.57 2.45 -18.27
C GLN A 223 -18.13 1.58 -19.40
N ASP A 224 -18.15 0.27 -19.18
CA ASP A 224 -18.82 -0.68 -20.04
C ASP A 224 -20.23 -0.94 -19.48
N GLU A 225 -21.27 -0.51 -20.19
CA GLU A 225 -22.65 -0.69 -19.77
C GLU A 225 -23.16 -2.13 -20.01
N ASP A 226 -22.46 -2.90 -20.85
CA ASP A 226 -22.83 -4.25 -21.24
C ASP A 226 -22.17 -5.32 -20.35
N LEU A 227 -21.17 -4.97 -19.54
CA LEU A 227 -20.45 -5.87 -18.64
C LEU A 227 -20.79 -5.56 -17.18
N SER A 228 -21.28 -6.54 -16.43
CA SER A 228 -21.51 -6.38 -14.99
C SER A 228 -20.21 -6.48 -14.20
N TYR A 229 -20.20 -5.97 -12.96
CA TYR A 229 -19.04 -6.10 -12.08
C TYR A 229 -18.68 -7.57 -11.80
N GLU A 230 -19.66 -8.45 -11.62
CA GLU A 230 -19.46 -9.87 -11.41
C GLU A 230 -18.83 -10.56 -12.63
N GLU A 231 -19.24 -10.21 -13.84
CA GLU A 231 -18.62 -10.72 -15.07
C GLU A 231 -17.18 -10.21 -15.22
N PHE A 232 -16.96 -8.92 -14.96
CA PHE A 232 -15.61 -8.36 -14.92
C PHE A 232 -14.70 -9.07 -13.91
N LYS A 233 -15.20 -9.37 -12.71
CA LYS A 233 -14.45 -10.13 -11.69
C LYS A 233 -14.12 -11.53 -12.17
N ALA A 234 -15.04 -12.21 -12.82
CA ALA A 234 -14.80 -13.54 -13.37
C ALA A 234 -13.71 -13.52 -14.47
N GLU A 235 -13.70 -12.52 -15.33
CA GLU A 235 -12.63 -12.32 -16.32
C GLU A 235 -11.30 -12.00 -15.66
N GLN A 236 -11.29 -11.17 -14.63
CA GLN A 236 -10.09 -10.85 -13.86
C GLN A 236 -9.48 -12.12 -13.20
N GLU A 237 -10.31 -13.00 -12.66
CA GLU A 237 -9.85 -14.28 -12.09
C GLU A 237 -9.21 -15.20 -13.14
N ILE A 238 -9.72 -15.20 -14.37
CA ILE A 238 -9.14 -15.97 -15.49
C ILE A 238 -7.78 -15.39 -15.89
N LEU A 239 -7.63 -14.08 -15.92
CA LEU A 239 -6.36 -13.42 -16.24
C LEU A 239 -5.30 -13.66 -15.17
N GLY A 240 -5.71 -13.85 -13.92
CA GLY A 240 -4.83 -14.07 -12.78
C GLY A 240 -3.95 -12.87 -12.43
N ASP A 241 -2.90 -13.13 -11.67
CA ASP A 241 -2.02 -12.09 -11.11
C ASP A 241 -0.93 -11.61 -12.10
N GLY A 242 -0.95 -12.08 -13.33
CA GLY A 242 0.05 -11.76 -14.35
C GLY A 242 1.24 -12.70 -14.36
N PRO A 243 1.98 -12.77 -15.48
CA PRO A 243 3.10 -13.68 -15.62
C PRO A 243 4.26 -13.29 -14.71
N GLN A 244 4.80 -14.26 -13.98
CA GLN A 244 5.96 -14.11 -13.08
C GLN A 244 5.74 -13.23 -11.85
N VAL A 245 4.49 -12.85 -11.54
CA VAL A 245 4.15 -12.14 -10.30
C VAL A 245 3.54 -13.13 -9.33
N GLU A 246 4.37 -13.79 -8.53
CA GLU A 246 3.94 -14.58 -7.37
C GLU A 246 4.22 -13.78 -6.10
N SER A 247 3.35 -12.80 -5.82
CA SER A 247 3.47 -11.95 -4.64
C SER A 247 2.62 -12.44 -3.46
N SER A 248 1.86 -13.52 -3.66
CA SER A 248 1.05 -14.11 -2.60
C SER A 248 1.79 -15.12 -1.74
N HIS A 249 3.03 -15.46 -2.03
CA HIS A 249 3.79 -16.54 -1.38
C HIS A 249 2.96 -17.81 -1.19
N ARG A 250 2.26 -18.20 -2.25
CA ARG A 250 1.43 -19.39 -2.16
C ARG A 250 2.31 -20.60 -1.93
N ILE A 251 2.02 -21.31 -0.86
CA ILE A 251 2.63 -22.61 -0.62
C ILE A 251 2.09 -23.58 -1.67
N GLU A 252 2.99 -24.32 -2.31
CA GLU A 252 2.61 -25.35 -3.24
C GLU A 252 1.75 -26.41 -2.53
N SER A 253 0.58 -26.68 -3.06
CA SER A 253 -0.39 -27.61 -2.46
C SER A 253 -1.17 -28.33 -3.55
N ALA A 254 -1.49 -29.60 -3.31
CA ALA A 254 -2.27 -30.41 -4.25
C ALA A 254 -3.71 -29.91 -4.40
N ASP A 255 -4.24 -29.29 -3.36
CA ASP A 255 -5.58 -28.68 -3.32
C ASP A 255 -5.61 -27.48 -2.37
N SER A 256 -6.79 -27.11 -1.87
CA SER A 256 -6.94 -25.99 -0.92
C SER A 256 -6.44 -26.28 0.50
N MET A 257 -6.13 -27.54 0.83
CA MET A 257 -5.64 -27.94 2.15
C MET A 257 -4.10 -27.96 2.14
N ILE A 258 -3.47 -26.98 2.79
CA ILE A 258 -2.00 -26.91 2.86
C ILE A 258 -1.47 -27.88 3.93
N TYR A 259 -2.10 -27.90 5.09
CA TYR A 259 -1.75 -28.74 6.24
C TYR A 259 -2.98 -29.40 6.84
N SER A 260 -2.83 -30.63 7.28
CA SER A 260 -3.84 -31.35 8.06
C SER A 260 -3.16 -32.27 9.06
N PHE A 261 -3.41 -32.09 10.35
CA PHE A 261 -2.82 -32.90 11.40
C PHE A 261 -3.90 -33.60 12.23
N ASP A 262 -3.75 -34.91 12.41
CA ASP A 262 -4.59 -35.71 13.32
C ASP A 262 -3.76 -36.26 14.49
N MET A 263 -4.05 -35.82 15.70
CA MET A 263 -3.32 -36.23 16.89
C MET A 263 -3.54 -37.73 17.24
N ASN A 264 -4.58 -38.36 16.71
CA ASN A 264 -4.79 -39.81 16.91
C ASN A 264 -3.75 -40.65 16.18
N GLU A 265 -3.22 -40.14 15.07
CA GLU A 265 -2.21 -40.84 14.24
C GLU A 265 -0.77 -40.45 14.60
N ALA A 266 -0.59 -39.43 15.45
CA ALA A 266 0.72 -39.02 15.89
C ALA A 266 1.42 -40.09 16.71
N LYS A 267 2.72 -40.29 16.48
CA LYS A 267 3.55 -41.27 17.19
C LYS A 267 4.22 -40.59 18.36
N ASN A 268 4.09 -41.18 19.55
CA ASN A 268 4.93 -40.81 20.69
C ASN A 268 6.36 -41.28 20.40
N GLU A 269 7.27 -40.37 20.27
CA GLU A 269 8.70 -40.61 20.32
C GLU A 269 9.24 -40.20 21.68
N GLU A 270 10.25 -40.94 22.18
CA GLU A 270 10.91 -40.57 23.45
C GLU A 270 11.74 -39.33 23.26
N GLY A 271 11.41 -38.23 23.95
CA GLY A 271 12.15 -36.98 23.91
C GLY A 271 11.26 -35.74 23.98
N ASP A 272 11.87 -34.58 24.16
CA ASP A 272 11.19 -33.29 24.25
C ASP A 272 10.62 -32.79 22.90
N SER A 273 10.80 -33.53 21.80
CA SER A 273 10.25 -33.19 20.50
C SER A 273 9.99 -34.43 19.66
N PHE A 274 8.90 -34.40 18.89
CA PHE A 274 8.53 -35.48 17.96
C PHE A 274 7.84 -34.90 16.71
N GLU A 275 7.73 -35.72 15.68
CA GLU A 275 7.06 -35.35 14.43
C GLU A 275 5.59 -35.77 14.41
N ILE A 276 4.74 -34.95 13.82
CA ILE A 276 3.36 -35.27 13.47
C ILE A 276 3.20 -35.23 11.96
N SER A 277 2.60 -36.30 11.43
CA SER A 277 2.46 -36.44 9.96
C SER A 277 1.37 -35.53 9.43
N ASP A 278 1.64 -34.95 8.28
CA ASP A 278 0.68 -34.18 7.49
C ASP A 278 -0.23 -35.10 6.67
N HIS A 279 -1.53 -34.99 6.86
CA HIS A 279 -2.58 -35.73 6.16
C HIS A 279 -3.20 -34.97 4.97
N SER A 280 -2.70 -33.78 4.63
CA SER A 280 -3.16 -33.03 3.45
C SER A 280 -2.77 -33.66 2.13
N GLY A 281 -1.77 -34.55 2.15
CA GLY A 281 -1.18 -35.13 0.94
C GLY A 281 0.04 -34.37 0.40
N ASN A 282 0.40 -33.23 1.01
CA ASN A 282 1.56 -32.43 0.60
C ASN A 282 2.88 -32.89 1.24
N GLY A 283 2.82 -33.71 2.30
CA GLY A 283 3.98 -34.21 3.02
C GLY A 283 4.71 -33.13 3.81
N TYR A 284 3.97 -32.19 4.37
CA TYR A 284 4.47 -31.07 5.18
C TYR A 284 4.35 -31.40 6.67
N ASP A 285 5.05 -32.46 7.09
CA ASP A 285 5.08 -32.88 8.49
C ASP A 285 5.53 -31.72 9.39
N ALA A 286 4.99 -31.70 10.60
CA ALA A 286 5.30 -30.67 11.59
C ALA A 286 6.02 -31.27 12.80
N ARG A 287 6.77 -30.43 13.50
CA ARG A 287 7.52 -30.81 14.69
C ARG A 287 6.84 -30.26 15.94
N VAL A 288 6.57 -31.11 16.89
CA VAL A 288 6.17 -30.73 18.24
C VAL A 288 7.42 -30.51 19.10
N VAL A 289 7.46 -29.41 19.80
CA VAL A 289 8.52 -29.07 20.75
C VAL A 289 7.88 -28.85 22.12
N GLN A 290 8.38 -29.54 23.15
CA GLN A 290 7.88 -29.49 24.52
C GLN A 290 6.38 -29.77 24.61
N GLY A 291 5.95 -30.87 24.02
CA GLY A 291 4.56 -31.32 24.03
C GLY A 291 4.42 -32.79 24.28
N GLU A 292 3.29 -33.19 24.85
CA GLU A 292 2.94 -34.60 25.15
C GLU A 292 1.60 -34.96 24.52
N LEU A 293 1.49 -36.16 24.01
CA LEU A 293 0.22 -36.70 23.56
C LEU A 293 -0.48 -37.37 24.71
N SER A 294 -1.78 -37.11 24.90
CA SER A 294 -2.60 -37.77 25.89
C SER A 294 -2.60 -39.30 25.68
N SER A 295 -2.76 -40.06 26.76
CA SER A 295 -2.81 -41.52 26.67
C SER A 295 -4.09 -41.99 25.98
N GLY A 296 -3.98 -43.04 25.13
CA GLY A 296 -5.09 -43.61 24.39
C GLY A 296 -4.81 -43.69 22.91
N THR A 297 -5.76 -44.20 22.14
CA THR A 297 -5.66 -44.34 20.68
C THR A 297 -6.81 -43.64 19.93
N GLN A 298 -7.74 -43.06 20.66
CA GLN A 298 -8.86 -42.28 20.12
C GLN A 298 -9.01 -41.02 20.96
N ASP A 299 -9.45 -39.93 20.31
CA ASP A 299 -9.61 -38.60 20.93
C ASP A 299 -8.35 -38.10 21.64
N ARG A 300 -7.18 -38.38 21.03
CA ARG A 300 -5.90 -37.94 21.57
C ARG A 300 -5.76 -36.44 21.45
N GLN A 301 -5.23 -35.85 22.50
CA GLN A 301 -4.95 -34.42 22.56
C GLN A 301 -3.44 -34.23 22.68
N LEU A 302 -2.95 -33.21 21.95
CA LEU A 302 -1.62 -32.70 22.20
C LEU A 302 -1.69 -31.69 23.33
N VAL A 303 -0.94 -31.95 24.40
CA VAL A 303 -0.79 -31.05 25.54
C VAL A 303 0.54 -30.30 25.37
N LEU A 304 0.46 -29.00 25.25
CA LEU A 304 1.62 -28.11 25.21
C LEU A 304 1.73 -27.43 26.57
N GLU A 305 2.90 -27.51 27.17
CA GLU A 305 3.20 -26.89 28.47
C GLU A 305 4.34 -25.88 28.32
N ASN A 306 4.31 -24.84 29.15
CA ASN A 306 5.31 -23.78 29.17
C ASN A 306 5.50 -23.15 27.74
N ASP A 307 6.71 -23.25 27.19
CA ASP A 307 7.06 -22.72 25.86
C ASP A 307 6.87 -23.76 24.74
N GLY A 308 6.00 -24.75 24.94
CA GLY A 308 5.71 -25.80 23.96
C GLY A 308 4.96 -25.26 22.74
N TYR A 309 5.32 -25.76 21.54
CA TYR A 309 4.70 -25.33 20.28
C TYR A 309 4.76 -26.41 19.20
N ILE A 310 3.97 -26.19 18.16
CA ILE A 310 4.04 -26.95 16.89
C ILE A 310 4.77 -26.07 15.89
N GLU A 311 5.91 -26.53 15.40
CA GLU A 311 6.66 -25.87 14.33
C GLU A 311 6.25 -26.45 12.99
N MET A 312 5.65 -25.62 12.14
CA MET A 312 5.32 -25.99 10.77
C MET A 312 6.50 -25.72 9.82
N ARG A 313 6.53 -26.44 8.70
CA ARG A 313 7.62 -26.34 7.72
C ARG A 313 7.81 -24.96 7.12
N HIS A 314 6.71 -24.25 6.88
CA HIS A 314 6.72 -22.92 6.28
C HIS A 314 6.55 -21.86 7.35
N ARG A 315 7.35 -20.82 7.30
CA ARG A 315 7.29 -19.68 8.21
C ARG A 315 6.12 -18.75 7.95
N SER A 316 5.64 -18.75 6.71
CA SER A 316 4.46 -17.99 6.27
C SER A 316 3.58 -18.88 5.40
N LEU A 317 2.25 -18.74 5.57
CA LEU A 317 1.25 -19.46 4.78
C LEU A 317 0.83 -18.72 3.50
N GLY A 318 1.40 -17.54 3.26
CA GLY A 318 1.01 -16.71 2.14
C GLY A 318 -0.33 -16.01 2.37
N TRP A 319 -1.10 -15.76 1.30
CA TRP A 319 -2.34 -15.00 1.37
C TRP A 319 -3.25 -15.31 0.18
N PRO A 320 -4.58 -15.45 0.37
CA PRO A 320 -5.30 -15.61 1.65
C PRO A 320 -5.23 -17.05 2.16
N TYR A 321 -5.39 -17.23 3.47
CA TYR A 321 -5.48 -18.55 4.09
C TYR A 321 -6.46 -18.57 5.27
N THR A 322 -6.84 -19.77 5.69
CA THR A 322 -7.64 -20.02 6.87
C THR A 322 -6.90 -20.99 7.79
N VAL A 323 -6.81 -20.66 9.06
CA VAL A 323 -6.33 -21.58 10.11
C VAL A 323 -7.52 -22.03 10.94
N ALA A 324 -7.67 -23.34 11.12
CA ALA A 324 -8.72 -23.92 11.95
C ALA A 324 -8.10 -24.97 12.88
N PHE A 325 -8.42 -24.89 14.16
CA PHE A 325 -8.03 -25.88 15.16
C PHE A 325 -9.00 -25.85 16.34
N GLU A 326 -9.10 -26.97 17.04
CA GLU A 326 -9.80 -27.05 18.33
C GLU A 326 -8.78 -27.00 19.45
N LEU A 327 -9.02 -26.14 20.44
CA LEU A 327 -8.14 -26.01 21.58
C LEU A 327 -8.93 -25.93 22.89
N LYS A 328 -8.28 -26.36 23.95
CA LYS A 328 -8.70 -26.14 25.32
C LYS A 328 -7.57 -25.45 26.06
N ILE A 329 -7.84 -24.25 26.57
CA ILE A 329 -6.89 -23.53 27.42
C ILE A 329 -7.07 -24.04 28.86
N ASN A 330 -6.01 -24.56 29.43
CA ASN A 330 -5.94 -24.86 30.83
C ASN A 330 -5.79 -23.59 31.67
N GLU A 331 -5.79 -23.68 32.98
CA GLU A 331 -5.52 -22.54 33.86
C GLU A 331 -4.11 -21.99 33.53
N SER A 332 -4.04 -20.73 33.14
CA SER A 332 -2.80 -20.03 32.88
C SER A 332 -2.75 -18.73 33.66
N SER A 333 -1.57 -18.36 34.13
CA SER A 333 -1.30 -17.07 34.75
C SER A 333 -0.74 -16.04 33.75
N ASP A 334 -0.51 -16.43 32.49
CA ASP A 334 0.13 -15.61 31.52
C ASP A 334 -0.76 -14.45 31.03
N ASP A 335 -0.16 -13.32 30.80
CA ASP A 335 -0.85 -12.15 30.27
C ASP A 335 -1.23 -12.35 28.80
N GLU A 336 -0.49 -13.20 28.12
CA GLU A 336 -0.67 -13.50 26.71
C GLU A 336 -0.41 -14.98 26.40
N ILE A 337 -1.30 -15.60 25.64
CA ILE A 337 -1.18 -16.98 25.17
C ILE A 337 -1.22 -16.95 23.63
N VAL A 338 -0.10 -17.25 22.99
CA VAL A 338 -0.01 -17.32 21.52
C VAL A 338 -0.68 -18.60 21.03
N LEU A 339 -1.63 -18.46 20.12
CA LEU A 339 -2.35 -19.58 19.50
C LEU A 339 -1.79 -19.95 18.13
N PHE A 340 -1.38 -18.93 17.37
CA PHE A 340 -0.77 -19.08 16.06
C PHE A 340 0.12 -17.88 15.81
N GLU A 341 1.31 -18.11 15.29
CA GLU A 341 2.24 -17.06 14.87
C GLU A 341 2.92 -17.45 13.57
N GLU A 342 3.03 -16.49 12.67
CA GLU A 342 3.64 -16.59 11.38
C GLU A 342 4.74 -15.54 11.27
N GLN A 343 5.92 -15.95 10.77
CA GLN A 343 7.06 -15.05 10.61
C GLN A 343 7.43 -14.94 9.14
N MET A 344 7.42 -13.74 8.61
CA MET A 344 7.93 -13.49 7.27
C MET A 344 9.44 -13.71 7.18
N PRO A 345 9.95 -14.25 6.07
CA PRO A 345 11.39 -14.42 5.87
C PRO A 345 12.14 -13.10 6.02
N ARG A 346 13.25 -13.14 6.73
CA ARG A 346 14.06 -11.96 7.05
C ARG A 346 14.67 -11.30 5.81
N GLU A 347 14.86 -12.06 4.74
CA GLU A 347 15.41 -11.61 3.47
C GLU A 347 14.47 -10.66 2.71
N GLU A 348 13.19 -10.65 3.08
CA GLU A 348 12.17 -9.80 2.47
C GLU A 348 11.91 -8.53 3.27
N CYS A 349 12.45 -8.44 4.48
CA CYS A 349 12.38 -7.24 5.31
C CYS A 349 13.57 -6.31 4.98
N ASN A 350 13.29 -5.06 4.71
CA ASN A 350 14.35 -4.07 4.54
C ASN A 350 15.13 -3.93 5.85
N GLU A 351 16.45 -4.16 5.84
CA GLU A 351 17.33 -4.10 7.00
C GLU A 351 17.29 -2.76 7.76
N THR A 352 16.81 -1.72 7.13
CA THR A 352 16.61 -0.40 7.76
C THR A 352 15.39 -0.32 8.66
N ILE A 353 14.48 -1.28 8.60
CA ILE A 353 13.34 -1.38 9.53
C ILE A 353 13.78 -2.20 10.73
N THR A 354 14.37 -1.54 11.72
CA THR A 354 15.02 -2.17 12.88
C THR A 354 14.07 -2.72 13.94
N THR A 355 12.75 -2.64 13.74
CA THR A 355 11.77 -2.89 14.80
C THR A 355 10.62 -3.80 14.36
N GLY A 356 10.82 -4.79 13.63
CA GLY A 356 9.70 -5.66 13.45
C GLY A 356 9.87 -6.65 12.32
N TYR A 357 9.86 -7.85 12.72
CA TYR A 357 9.45 -8.93 11.86
C TYR A 357 8.00 -8.65 11.49
N GLU A 358 7.65 -8.77 10.23
CA GLU A 358 6.25 -8.85 9.84
C GLU A 358 5.72 -10.17 10.39
N THR A 359 5.07 -10.09 11.53
CA THR A 359 4.45 -11.24 12.18
C THR A 359 2.96 -11.13 12.04
N ARG A 360 2.31 -12.23 11.76
CA ARG A 360 0.87 -12.39 11.93
C ARG A 360 0.66 -13.27 13.14
N LYS A 361 -0.14 -12.80 14.08
CA LYS A 361 -0.28 -13.45 15.38
C LYS A 361 -1.73 -13.49 15.79
N ILE A 362 -2.19 -14.67 16.19
CA ILE A 362 -3.47 -14.89 16.85
C ILE A 362 -3.15 -15.28 18.30
N TYR A 363 -3.68 -14.54 19.24
CA TYR A 363 -3.37 -14.77 20.64
C TYR A 363 -4.51 -14.38 21.57
N MET A 364 -4.48 -14.92 22.78
CA MET A 364 -5.38 -14.56 23.87
C MET A 364 -4.65 -13.59 24.79
N LYS A 365 -5.26 -12.44 25.05
CA LYS A 365 -4.74 -11.43 25.99
C LYS A 365 -5.61 -11.41 27.26
N ARG A 366 -4.97 -11.42 28.42
CA ARG A 366 -5.66 -11.33 29.71
C ARG A 366 -6.32 -9.98 29.89
N THR A 367 -7.53 -10.00 30.42
CA THR A 367 -8.32 -8.82 30.81
C THR A 367 -8.91 -9.05 32.20
N ASP A 368 -9.52 -8.03 32.80
CA ASP A 368 -10.19 -8.13 34.08
C ASP A 368 -11.34 -9.14 34.08
N GLY A 369 -11.89 -9.51 32.93
CA GLY A 369 -13.01 -10.43 32.77
C GLY A 369 -12.66 -11.81 32.23
N GLY A 370 -11.36 -12.12 32.05
CA GLY A 370 -10.89 -13.35 31.41
C GLY A 370 -9.91 -13.09 30.31
N TYR A 371 -10.01 -13.83 29.19
CA TYR A 371 -9.16 -13.65 28.02
C TYR A 371 -9.95 -13.07 26.86
N GLN A 372 -9.29 -12.22 26.09
CA GLN A 372 -9.79 -11.66 24.83
C GLN A 372 -8.96 -12.20 23.66
N LEU A 373 -9.62 -12.66 22.60
CA LEU A 373 -8.96 -13.06 21.38
C LEU A 373 -8.47 -11.82 20.62
N MET A 374 -7.19 -11.81 20.28
CA MET A 374 -6.51 -10.74 19.57
C MET A 374 -5.96 -11.26 18.24
N PHE A 375 -5.87 -10.38 17.28
CA PHE A 375 -5.26 -10.64 16.00
C PHE A 375 -4.38 -9.45 15.59
N ASP A 376 -3.10 -9.71 15.48
CA ASP A 376 -2.12 -8.76 14.94
C ASP A 376 -1.71 -9.21 13.54
N ARG A 377 -1.65 -8.28 12.62
CA ARG A 377 -1.26 -8.53 11.24
C ARG A 377 -0.32 -7.43 10.76
N ASP A 378 0.84 -7.83 10.23
CA ASP A 378 1.81 -6.92 9.60
C ASP A 378 2.14 -5.69 10.45
N ASN A 379 2.29 -5.90 11.76
CA ASN A 379 2.46 -4.82 12.75
C ASN A 379 1.27 -3.84 12.87
N TYR A 380 0.14 -4.14 12.23
CA TYR A 380 -1.13 -3.46 12.49
C TYR A 380 -1.72 -3.96 13.79
N HIS A 381 -1.82 -3.11 14.76
CA HIS A 381 -2.63 -3.35 15.95
C HIS A 381 -4.09 -3.04 15.67
N PHE A 382 -4.82 -4.00 15.14
CA PHE A 382 -6.28 -3.92 15.13
C PHE A 382 -6.82 -4.41 16.47
N GLU A 383 -7.15 -3.50 17.35
CA GLU A 383 -8.05 -3.81 18.46
C GLU A 383 -9.49 -4.06 17.93
N LYS A 384 -9.70 -5.13 17.20
CA LYS A 384 -11.05 -5.64 17.01
C LYS A 384 -11.37 -6.52 18.21
N ARG A 385 -12.20 -6.01 19.09
CA ARG A 385 -12.87 -6.81 20.12
C ARG A 385 -13.77 -7.83 19.43
N LEU A 386 -13.28 -9.03 19.22
CA LEU A 386 -14.12 -10.18 19.00
C LEU A 386 -14.58 -10.62 20.39
N CYS A 387 -15.80 -10.28 20.76
CA CYS A 387 -16.45 -10.90 21.92
C CYS A 387 -16.78 -12.36 21.53
N VAL A 388 -16.12 -13.31 22.16
CA VAL A 388 -16.51 -14.72 22.18
C VAL A 388 -17.38 -14.94 23.39
#